data_15de878d014ff2a18b7b637e0449ccd6
#
_entry.id   15de878d014ff2a18b7b637e0449ccd6
#
_cell.length_a   1.000
_cell.length_b   1.000
_cell.length_c   1.000
_cell.angle_alpha   90.00
_cell.angle_beta   90.00
_cell.angle_gamma   90.00
#
_symmetry.space_group_name_H-M   'P 1'
#
loop_
_entity.id
_entity.type
_entity.pdbx_description
1 polymer ?
#
loop_
_entity_poly.entity_id
_entity_poly.type
_entity_poly.pdbx_seq_one_letter_code
_entity_poly.pdbx_strand_id
1 'polypeptide(L)'
;MAALKKTGQEVPAYRIISPEMPGPGYAVLQQGNLVVHQAKGLTAPGERITMVNGYVPHDPRFPDYSRYDQLCHADPEDVVTTEYSKHIAVQANRFLEQNLVQQKFGENPANIAQDLEQAAEMLQFSAAQIRAGKGTMEHFGD
;
A
#
# COMPACT_ATOMS: atom_id res chain seq x y z
N MET A 1 -1.44 3.69 17.09
CA MET A 1 -1.75 3.66 18.55
C MET A 1 -0.58 3.12 19.35
N ALA A 2 0.08 2.04 18.99
CA ALA A 2 1.24 1.53 19.73
C ALA A 2 2.39 2.54 19.85
N ALA A 3 2.72 3.28 18.79
CA ALA A 3 3.75 4.33 18.85
C ALA A 3 3.38 5.49 19.79
N LEU A 4 2.10 5.87 19.83
CA LEU A 4 1.60 6.91 20.77
C LEU A 4 1.53 6.41 22.21
N LYS A 5 1.23 5.13 22.44
CA LYS A 5 1.30 4.53 23.77
C LYS A 5 2.73 4.44 24.30
N LYS A 6 3.73 4.19 23.44
CA LYS A 6 5.15 4.20 23.82
C LYS A 6 5.66 5.57 24.26
N THR A 7 5.09 6.65 23.77
CA THR A 7 5.48 8.02 24.15
C THR A 7 4.68 8.58 25.32
N GLY A 8 3.68 7.86 25.84
CA GLY A 8 2.81 8.34 26.92
C GLY A 8 1.93 9.54 26.53
N GLN A 9 1.88 9.91 25.26
CA GLN A 9 1.06 11.02 24.79
C GLN A 9 -0.34 10.52 24.43
N GLU A 10 -1.35 11.06 25.10
CA GLU A 10 -2.74 10.87 24.69
C GLU A 10 -3.06 11.73 23.46
N VAL A 11 -3.80 11.14 22.52
CA VAL A 11 -4.32 11.90 21.37
C VAL A 11 -5.45 12.78 21.86
N PRO A 12 -5.36 14.12 21.74
CA PRO A 12 -6.45 15.00 22.14
C PRO A 12 -7.76 14.65 21.41
N ALA A 13 -8.88 14.72 22.13
CA ALA A 13 -10.18 14.31 21.59
C ALA A 13 -10.56 15.04 20.29
N TYR A 14 -10.20 16.30 20.14
CA TYR A 14 -10.47 17.09 18.93
C TYR A 14 -9.71 16.58 17.68
N ARG A 15 -8.68 15.74 17.84
CA ARG A 15 -7.95 15.09 16.75
C ARG A 15 -8.49 13.71 16.40
N ILE A 16 -9.48 13.22 17.12
CA ILE A 16 -10.08 11.92 16.91
C ILE A 16 -11.35 12.13 16.07
N ILE A 17 -11.35 11.61 14.86
CA ILE A 17 -12.51 11.60 13.98
C ILE A 17 -13.12 10.21 14.04
N SER A 18 -14.39 10.14 14.38
CA SER A 18 -15.17 8.89 14.37
C SER A 18 -16.24 9.02 13.27
N PRO A 19 -15.96 8.54 12.06
CA PRO A 19 -16.96 8.59 10.99
C PRO A 19 -18.13 7.68 11.34
N GLU A 20 -19.34 8.17 11.12
CA GLU A 20 -20.54 7.37 11.25
C GLU A 20 -20.80 6.59 9.96
N MET A 21 -21.17 5.32 10.12
CA MET A 21 -21.64 4.48 9.03
C MET A 21 -23.14 4.20 9.23
N PRO A 22 -24.01 4.98 8.60
CA PRO A 22 -25.45 4.90 8.89
C PRO A 22 -26.12 3.62 8.38
N GLY A 23 -25.40 2.82 7.56
CA GLY A 23 -25.92 1.55 7.08
C GLY A 23 -25.14 0.95 5.91
N PRO A 24 -25.67 -0.11 5.30
CA PRO A 24 -25.08 -0.70 4.09
C PRO A 24 -24.97 0.30 2.95
N GLY A 25 -23.90 0.19 2.15
CA GLY A 25 -23.65 1.08 1.01
C GLY A 25 -22.79 2.31 1.35
N TYR A 26 -22.43 2.50 2.61
CA TYR A 26 -21.48 3.54 3.03
C TYR A 26 -20.08 2.98 3.11
N ALA A 27 -19.09 3.84 2.82
CA ALA A 27 -17.66 3.53 2.93
C ALA A 27 -16.89 4.70 3.51
N VAL A 28 -15.79 4.41 4.18
CA VAL A 28 -14.80 5.40 4.60
C VAL A 28 -13.57 5.24 3.73
N LEU A 29 -13.19 6.31 3.02
CA LEU A 29 -11.93 6.39 2.31
C LEU A 29 -10.88 7.02 3.23
N GLN A 30 -9.75 6.35 3.41
CA GLN A 30 -8.67 6.84 4.25
C GLN A 30 -7.31 6.54 3.64
N GLN A 31 -6.34 7.40 3.91
CA GLN A 31 -4.93 7.14 3.58
C GLN A 31 -4.29 6.36 4.74
N GLY A 32 -4.47 5.03 4.73
CA GLY A 32 -4.08 4.14 5.83
C GLY A 32 -2.63 4.26 6.28
N ASN A 33 -1.71 4.60 5.37
CA ASN A 33 -0.29 4.79 5.69
C ASN A 33 0.02 6.12 6.40
N LEU A 34 -0.85 7.11 6.29
CA LEU A 34 -0.65 8.45 6.85
C LEU A 34 -1.53 8.73 8.06
N VAL A 35 -2.63 8.00 8.20
CA VAL A 35 -3.62 8.22 9.25
C VAL A 35 -3.59 7.06 10.23
N VAL A 36 -3.28 7.35 11.48
CA VAL A 36 -3.42 6.36 12.56
C VAL A 36 -4.91 6.07 12.75
N HIS A 37 -5.30 4.84 12.55
CA HIS A 37 -6.70 4.44 12.59
C HIS A 37 -6.90 3.17 13.41
N GLN A 38 -8.11 3.01 13.92
CA GLN A 38 -8.54 1.85 14.69
C GLN A 38 -9.98 1.53 14.37
N ALA A 39 -10.27 0.26 14.12
CA ALA A 39 -11.62 -0.25 14.15
C ALA A 39 -11.98 -0.64 15.59
N LYS A 40 -13.07 -0.07 16.14
CA LYS A 40 -13.59 -0.49 17.44
C LYS A 40 -14.43 -1.76 17.28
N GLY A 41 -14.39 -2.62 18.28
CA GLY A 41 -15.28 -3.79 18.36
C GLY A 41 -16.76 -3.39 18.45
N LEU A 42 -17.63 -4.38 18.28
CA LEU A 42 -19.06 -4.21 18.54
C LEU A 42 -19.28 -3.95 20.04
N THR A 43 -20.20 -3.03 20.35
CA THR A 43 -20.60 -2.69 21.72
C THR A 43 -21.86 -3.43 22.15
N ALA A 44 -22.50 -4.16 21.24
CA ALA A 44 -23.67 -4.99 21.47
C ALA A 44 -23.52 -6.33 20.74
N PRO A 45 -24.26 -7.37 21.15
CA PRO A 45 -24.32 -8.63 20.40
C PRO A 45 -24.73 -8.39 18.94
N GLY A 46 -24.01 -9.02 18.02
CA GLY A 46 -24.28 -8.88 16.59
C GLY A 46 -23.08 -9.29 15.74
N GLU A 47 -23.24 -9.14 14.45
CA GLU A 47 -22.19 -9.39 13.46
C GLU A 47 -21.91 -8.11 12.67
N ARG A 48 -20.64 -7.87 12.38
CA ARG A 48 -20.22 -6.79 11.48
C ARG A 48 -19.37 -7.38 10.37
N ILE A 49 -19.85 -7.26 9.15
CA ILE A 49 -19.11 -7.60 7.94
C ILE A 49 -18.54 -6.31 7.36
N THR A 50 -17.24 -6.26 7.17
CA THR A 50 -16.55 -5.11 6.58
C THR A 50 -15.67 -5.60 5.44
N MET A 51 -15.82 -4.99 4.27
CA MET A 51 -14.93 -5.21 3.15
C MET A 51 -13.89 -4.08 3.13
N VAL A 52 -12.62 -4.45 3.08
CA VAL A 52 -11.50 -3.51 2.99
C VAL A 52 -10.88 -3.65 1.61
N ASN A 53 -10.86 -2.56 0.84
CA ASN A 53 -10.21 -2.51 -0.45
C ASN A 53 -8.99 -1.58 -0.38
N GLY A 54 -7.85 -2.08 -0.81
CA GLY A 54 -6.66 -1.27 -1.04
C GLY A 54 -6.71 -0.62 -2.42
N TYR A 55 -6.35 0.65 -2.48
CA TYR A 55 -6.21 1.39 -3.74
C TYR A 55 -4.78 1.87 -3.88
N VAL A 56 -4.23 1.72 -5.06
CA VAL A 56 -2.90 2.22 -5.43
C VAL A 56 -3.08 3.39 -6.38
N PRO A 57 -2.27 4.45 -6.26
CA PRO A 57 -2.31 5.56 -7.22
C PRO A 57 -2.13 5.06 -8.65
N HIS A 58 -2.90 5.61 -9.57
CA HIS A 58 -2.75 5.29 -10.98
C HIS A 58 -1.43 5.83 -11.54
N ASP A 59 -0.95 6.94 -11.02
CA ASP A 59 0.32 7.55 -11.40
C ASP A 59 1.48 6.82 -10.71
N PRO A 60 2.37 6.15 -11.45
CA PRO A 60 3.46 5.35 -10.89
C PRO A 60 4.56 6.17 -10.21
N ARG A 61 4.52 7.51 -10.28
CA ARG A 61 5.43 8.40 -9.54
C ARG A 61 5.08 8.47 -8.04
N PHE A 62 3.87 8.09 -7.67
CA PHE A 62 3.51 7.97 -6.26
C PHE A 62 3.91 6.61 -5.72
N PRO A 63 4.47 6.55 -4.51
CA PRO A 63 4.95 5.30 -3.95
C PRO A 63 3.81 4.29 -3.76
N ASP A 64 4.08 3.08 -4.19
CA ASP A 64 3.27 1.91 -3.90
C ASP A 64 3.84 1.24 -2.65
N TYR A 65 3.02 1.12 -1.63
CA TYR A 65 3.38 0.52 -0.34
C TYR A 65 2.96 -0.97 -0.25
N SER A 66 2.60 -1.58 -1.36
CA SER A 66 2.28 -3.02 -1.40
C SER A 66 3.51 -3.84 -1.04
N ARG A 67 3.38 -4.66 -0.01
CA ARG A 67 4.45 -5.53 0.49
C ARG A 67 4.09 -6.99 0.29
N TYR A 68 4.93 -7.68 -0.47
CA TYR A 68 4.75 -9.10 -0.76
C TYR A 68 4.64 -9.97 0.49
N ASP A 69 5.54 -9.77 1.47
CA ASP A 69 5.56 -10.50 2.72
C ASP A 69 4.24 -10.36 3.51
N GLN A 70 3.70 -9.14 3.59
CA GLN A 70 2.43 -8.89 4.26
C GLN A 70 1.24 -9.53 3.54
N LEU A 71 1.22 -9.47 2.23
CA LEU A 71 0.17 -10.09 1.42
C LEU A 71 0.15 -11.61 1.61
N CYS A 72 1.32 -12.27 1.68
CA CYS A 72 1.45 -13.72 1.94
C CYS A 72 0.99 -14.14 3.34
N HIS A 73 0.77 -13.21 4.27
CA HIS A 73 0.14 -13.51 5.56
C HIS A 73 -1.39 -13.51 5.48
N ALA A 74 -1.95 -12.78 4.51
CA ALA A 74 -3.40 -12.68 4.32
C ALA A 74 -3.95 -13.75 3.36
N ASP A 75 -3.20 -14.05 2.30
CA ASP A 75 -3.64 -14.90 1.20
C ASP A 75 -2.62 -16.03 0.90
N PRO A 76 -3.02 -17.10 0.18
CA PRO A 76 -2.10 -18.15 -0.27
C PRO A 76 -0.96 -17.59 -1.11
N GLU A 77 0.27 -18.05 -0.84
CA GLU A 77 1.49 -17.51 -1.44
C GLU A 77 1.52 -17.63 -2.98
N ASP A 78 0.96 -18.69 -3.54
CA ASP A 78 0.88 -18.88 -5.00
C ASP A 78 -0.04 -17.84 -5.67
N VAL A 79 -1.15 -17.51 -5.03
CA VAL A 79 -2.07 -16.44 -5.47
C VAL A 79 -1.37 -15.10 -5.37
N VAL A 80 -0.76 -14.82 -4.21
CA VAL A 80 -0.03 -13.55 -3.97
C VAL A 80 1.11 -13.39 -4.98
N THR A 81 1.90 -14.43 -5.21
CA THR A 81 3.01 -14.36 -6.18
C THR A 81 2.52 -13.99 -7.56
N THR A 82 1.42 -14.58 -8.00
CA THR A 82 0.83 -14.32 -9.31
C THR A 82 0.30 -12.90 -9.42
N GLU A 83 -0.53 -12.46 -8.47
CA GLU A 83 -1.19 -11.16 -8.52
C GLU A 83 -0.21 -10.01 -8.24
N TYR A 84 0.72 -10.18 -7.31
CA TYR A 84 1.77 -9.21 -7.05
C TYR A 84 2.68 -9.01 -8.28
N SER A 85 3.07 -10.09 -8.95
CA SER A 85 3.89 -10.01 -10.17
C SER A 85 3.18 -9.25 -11.29
N LYS A 86 1.89 -9.51 -11.50
CA LYS A 86 1.07 -8.77 -12.47
C LYS A 86 0.97 -7.29 -12.11
N HIS A 87 0.73 -7.00 -10.83
CA HIS A 87 0.63 -5.64 -10.33
C HIS A 87 1.92 -4.86 -10.60
N ILE A 88 3.08 -5.41 -10.26
CA ILE A 88 4.38 -4.79 -10.48
C ILE A 88 4.67 -4.61 -11.98
N ALA A 89 4.34 -5.58 -12.81
CA ALA A 89 4.49 -5.47 -14.27
C ALA A 89 3.66 -4.30 -14.83
N VAL A 90 2.43 -4.13 -14.37
CA VAL A 90 1.56 -3.01 -14.76
C VAL A 90 2.12 -1.68 -14.31
N GLN A 91 2.64 -1.59 -13.07
CA GLN A 91 3.23 -0.35 -12.55
C GLN A 91 4.49 0.04 -13.32
N ALA A 92 5.41 -0.91 -13.56
CA ALA A 92 6.62 -0.67 -14.33
C ALA A 92 6.30 -0.25 -15.77
N ASN A 93 5.33 -0.90 -16.41
CA ASN A 93 4.91 -0.53 -17.77
C ASN A 93 4.33 0.89 -17.82
N ARG A 94 3.48 1.27 -16.87
CA ARG A 94 2.93 2.62 -16.78
C ARG A 94 4.01 3.66 -16.56
N PHE A 95 4.99 3.36 -15.70
CA PHE A 95 6.12 4.25 -15.46
C PHE A 95 6.93 4.49 -16.75
N LEU A 96 7.26 3.42 -17.47
CA LEU A 96 7.98 3.52 -18.75
C LEU A 96 7.16 4.25 -19.82
N GLU A 97 5.86 3.97 -19.90
CA GLU A 97 4.96 4.62 -20.85
C GLU A 97 4.89 6.13 -20.59
N GLN A 98 4.70 6.56 -19.34
CA GLN A 98 4.57 7.97 -19.02
C GLN A 98 5.87 8.75 -19.15
N ASN A 99 7.01 8.15 -18.81
CA ASN A 99 8.27 8.85 -18.76
C ASN A 99 9.13 8.66 -20.02
N LEU A 100 9.01 7.54 -20.72
CA LEU A 100 9.84 7.25 -21.90
C LEU A 100 9.08 7.26 -23.23
N VAL A 101 7.92 6.58 -23.30
CA VAL A 101 7.19 6.46 -24.58
C VAL A 101 6.58 7.80 -25.00
N GLN A 102 6.21 8.65 -24.04
CA GLN A 102 5.62 9.96 -24.31
C GLN A 102 6.67 11.10 -24.39
N GLN A 103 7.96 10.80 -24.31
CA GLN A 103 9.02 11.80 -24.41
C GLN A 103 9.08 12.42 -25.80
N LYS A 104 9.46 13.69 -25.83
CA LYS A 104 9.71 14.44 -27.07
C LYS A 104 11.17 14.31 -27.49
N PHE A 105 11.44 14.51 -28.77
CA PHE A 105 12.81 14.59 -29.26
C PHE A 105 13.57 15.74 -28.56
N GLY A 106 14.80 15.46 -28.15
CA GLY A 106 15.69 16.46 -27.53
C GLY A 106 15.71 16.42 -26.00
N GLU A 107 15.08 15.42 -25.38
CA GLU A 107 15.21 15.19 -23.95
C GLU A 107 16.66 14.90 -23.53
N ASN A 108 16.99 15.32 -22.30
CA ASN A 108 18.33 15.09 -21.77
C ASN A 108 18.61 13.60 -21.58
N PRO A 109 19.67 13.05 -22.17
CA PRO A 109 20.02 11.63 -21.99
C PRO A 109 20.16 11.17 -20.53
N ALA A 110 20.57 12.08 -19.63
CA ALA A 110 20.69 11.78 -18.21
C ALA A 110 19.31 11.51 -17.56
N ASN A 111 18.27 12.23 -17.96
CA ASN A 111 16.91 11.99 -17.47
C ASN A 111 16.40 10.64 -17.96
N ILE A 112 16.65 10.32 -19.24
CA ILE A 112 16.27 9.04 -19.82
C ILE A 112 16.95 7.89 -19.08
N ALA A 113 18.26 8.00 -18.79
CA ALA A 113 19.00 7.00 -18.04
C ALA A 113 18.41 6.83 -16.63
N GLN A 114 18.10 7.94 -15.94
CA GLN A 114 17.50 7.92 -14.62
C GLN A 114 16.13 7.23 -14.60
N ASP A 115 15.28 7.48 -15.59
CA ASP A 115 13.97 6.85 -15.69
C ASP A 115 14.09 5.33 -15.92
N LEU A 116 15.06 4.91 -16.74
CA LEU A 116 15.35 3.48 -16.95
C LEU A 116 15.87 2.81 -15.68
N GLU A 117 16.78 3.48 -14.97
CA GLU A 117 17.32 3.00 -13.69
C GLU A 117 16.22 2.86 -12.64
N GLN A 118 15.32 3.83 -12.53
CA GLN A 118 14.20 3.78 -11.59
C GLN A 118 13.23 2.62 -11.91
N ALA A 119 12.95 2.37 -13.18
CA ALA A 119 12.14 1.21 -13.57
C ALA A 119 12.85 -0.12 -13.22
N ALA A 120 14.16 -0.19 -13.44
CA ALA A 120 14.96 -1.36 -13.09
C ALA A 120 14.99 -1.60 -11.57
N GLU A 121 15.17 -0.57 -10.76
CA GLU A 121 15.12 -0.65 -9.30
C GLU A 121 13.76 -1.17 -8.79
N MET A 122 12.67 -0.69 -9.33
CA MET A 122 11.32 -1.15 -9.00
C MET A 122 11.17 -2.66 -9.22
N LEU A 123 11.61 -3.15 -10.38
CA LEU A 123 11.55 -4.57 -10.73
C LEU A 123 12.49 -5.42 -9.86
N GLN A 124 13.71 -4.95 -9.62
CA GLN A 124 14.69 -5.64 -8.79
C GLN A 124 14.24 -5.74 -7.34
N PHE A 125 13.70 -4.66 -6.77
CA PHE A 125 13.16 -4.62 -5.42
C PHE A 125 12.03 -5.64 -5.26
N SER A 126 11.09 -5.67 -6.20
CA SER A 126 9.96 -6.59 -6.17
C SER A 126 10.39 -8.05 -6.31
N ALA A 127 11.36 -8.32 -7.19
CA ALA A 127 11.95 -9.65 -7.34
C ALA A 127 12.67 -10.10 -6.05
N ALA A 128 13.33 -9.19 -5.35
CA ALA A 128 13.96 -9.49 -4.06
C ALA A 128 12.93 -9.83 -2.98
N GLN A 129 11.81 -9.14 -2.92
CA GLN A 129 10.71 -9.48 -2.00
C GLN A 129 10.14 -10.86 -2.26
N ILE A 130 9.89 -11.22 -3.52
CA ILE A 130 9.40 -12.56 -3.89
C ILE A 130 10.42 -13.64 -3.48
N ARG A 131 11.73 -13.44 -3.71
CA ARG A 131 12.77 -14.39 -3.30
C ARG A 131 12.88 -14.53 -1.78
N ALA A 132 12.65 -13.46 -1.04
CA ALA A 132 12.64 -13.49 0.42
C ALA A 132 11.43 -14.28 0.99
N GLY A 133 10.37 -14.43 0.21
CA GLY A 133 9.17 -15.17 0.60
C GLY A 133 8.35 -14.45 1.66
N LYS A 134 7.55 -15.25 2.38
CA LYS A 134 6.58 -14.78 3.38
C LYS A 134 7.19 -13.97 4.52
N GLY A 135 8.44 -14.24 4.89
CA GLY A 135 9.09 -13.57 6.03
C GLY A 135 8.40 -13.86 7.37
N THR A 136 8.92 -13.23 8.40
CA THR A 136 8.28 -13.17 9.72
C THR A 136 7.47 -11.89 9.81
N MET A 137 6.20 -12.01 10.21
CA MET A 137 5.38 -10.85 10.49
C MET A 137 5.91 -10.18 11.76
N GLU A 138 6.56 -9.03 11.61
CA GLU A 138 6.72 -8.14 12.74
C GLU A 138 5.35 -7.52 13.04
N HIS A 139 4.74 -7.95 14.13
CA HIS A 139 3.53 -7.31 14.61
C HIS A 139 3.84 -5.87 14.98
N PHE A 140 3.25 -4.94 14.28
CA PHE A 140 3.12 -3.57 14.73
C PHE A 140 2.20 -3.58 15.96
N GLY A 141 2.75 -3.84 17.16
CA GLY A 141 1.94 -3.68 18.34
C GLY A 141 2.15 -4.64 19.50
N ASP A 142 3.31 -5.22 19.68
CA ASP A 142 3.74 -5.75 20.99
C ASP A 142 4.43 -4.67 21.82
#